data_7235bba11b01b80b2899ecdd6247460f
#
_entry.id   7235bba11b01b80b2899ecdd6247460f
#
_cell.length_a   1.000
_cell.length_b   1.000
_cell.length_c   1.000
_cell.angle_alpha   90.00
_cell.angle_beta   90.00
_cell.angle_gamma   90.00
#
_symmetry.space_group_name_H-M   'P 1'
#
loop_
_entity.id
_entity.type
_entity.pdbx_description
1 polymer ?
#
loop_
_entity_poly.entity_id
_entity_poly.type
_entity_poly.pdbx_seq_one_letter_code
_entity_poly.pdbx_strand_id
1 'polypeptide(L)'
;MSFYPKEGNPLWADESTKAVKNTLEVYSERTFDYPYPVAISVNAANQGMEYPMICFNYGRPRNGQVSARLLDGTVSVIVHEVGHNYFPMIVNSDERQWTWMDEGLDTFLERETKRERYPDLDINWGSPKGIVPYMKAEKSTIRPIMTNSEQVRRFGYNAYGKPSAALTLLRETIMGPE
;
A
#
# COMPACT_ATOMS: atom_id res chain seq x y z
N MET A 1 16.65 4.36 0.76
CA MET A 1 17.68 3.29 0.95
C MET A 1 17.00 1.96 1.18
N SER A 2 17.71 0.83 0.84
CA SER A 2 17.16 -0.50 1.13
C SER A 2 18.24 -1.38 1.74
N PHE A 3 17.85 -2.16 2.75
CA PHE A 3 18.72 -3.13 3.42
C PHE A 3 18.11 -4.52 3.30
N TYR A 4 18.87 -5.46 2.78
CA TYR A 4 18.42 -6.84 2.55
C TYR A 4 19.59 -7.82 2.60
N PRO A 5 19.34 -9.07 3.02
CA PRO A 5 20.37 -10.10 2.97
C PRO A 5 20.55 -10.61 1.53
N LYS A 6 21.64 -11.33 1.30
CA LYS A 6 21.95 -11.90 -0.03
C LYS A 6 20.81 -12.73 -0.64
N GLU A 7 19.98 -13.34 0.21
CA GLU A 7 18.81 -14.12 -0.18
C GLU A 7 17.69 -13.28 -0.82
N GLY A 8 17.74 -11.95 -0.65
CA GLY A 8 16.85 -11.01 -1.32
C GLY A 8 17.13 -10.85 -2.82
N ASN A 9 18.34 -11.22 -3.25
CA ASN A 9 18.75 -11.07 -4.65
C ASN A 9 18.07 -12.10 -5.58
N PRO A 10 17.82 -11.72 -6.87
CA PRO A 10 18.08 -10.40 -7.46
C PRO A 10 16.99 -9.36 -7.16
N LEU A 11 15.80 -9.75 -6.71
CA LEU A 11 14.60 -8.92 -6.57
C LEU A 11 14.86 -7.60 -5.81
N TRP A 12 15.51 -7.70 -4.64
CA TRP A 12 15.75 -6.53 -3.80
C TRP A 12 16.81 -5.58 -4.38
N ALA A 13 17.81 -6.12 -5.07
CA ALA A 13 18.82 -5.32 -5.76
C ALA A 13 18.18 -4.49 -6.89
N ASP A 14 17.28 -5.11 -7.64
CA ASP A 14 16.69 -4.51 -8.84
C ASP A 14 15.55 -3.53 -8.52
N GLU A 15 14.71 -3.85 -7.52
CA GLU A 15 13.44 -3.15 -7.33
C GLU A 15 13.31 -2.38 -6.01
N SER A 16 13.97 -2.78 -4.91
CA SER A 16 13.61 -2.23 -3.61
C SER A 16 13.87 -0.72 -3.46
N THR A 17 15.06 -0.25 -3.82
CA THR A 17 15.38 1.20 -3.75
C THR A 17 14.61 1.99 -4.80
N LYS A 18 14.33 1.41 -5.96
CA LYS A 18 13.50 2.00 -7.00
C LYS A 18 12.06 2.18 -6.50
N ALA A 19 11.49 1.19 -5.80
CA ALA A 19 10.16 1.30 -5.22
C ALA A 19 10.09 2.40 -4.15
N VAL A 20 11.07 2.49 -3.25
CA VAL A 20 11.18 3.61 -2.28
C VAL A 20 11.19 4.96 -3.00
N LYS A 21 12.03 5.11 -4.02
CA LYS A 21 12.14 6.36 -4.79
C LYS A 21 10.82 6.71 -5.46
N ASN A 22 10.22 5.77 -6.19
CA ASN A 22 8.97 5.98 -6.90
C ASN A 22 7.81 6.36 -5.96
N THR A 23 7.77 5.77 -4.77
CA THR A 23 6.78 6.13 -3.74
C THR A 23 6.95 7.58 -3.33
N LEU A 24 8.17 7.99 -2.95
CA LEU A 24 8.42 9.36 -2.51
C LEU A 24 8.09 10.39 -3.60
N GLU A 25 8.43 10.10 -4.86
CA GLU A 25 8.11 10.98 -5.99
C GLU A 25 6.60 11.12 -6.18
N VAL A 26 5.88 10.01 -6.34
CA VAL A 26 4.44 10.05 -6.63
C VAL A 26 3.62 10.60 -5.47
N TYR A 27 3.93 10.19 -4.23
CA TYR A 27 3.23 10.73 -3.06
C TYR A 27 3.51 12.22 -2.86
N SER A 28 4.77 12.68 -3.08
CA SER A 28 5.08 14.11 -3.01
C SER A 28 4.36 14.92 -4.09
N GLU A 29 4.31 14.42 -5.33
CA GLU A 29 3.59 15.08 -6.43
C GLU A 29 2.08 15.20 -6.16
N ARG A 30 1.50 14.23 -5.46
CA ARG A 30 0.06 14.16 -5.23
C ARG A 30 -0.40 14.76 -3.90
N THR A 31 0.52 14.99 -2.96
CA THR A 31 0.19 15.47 -1.61
C THR A 31 1.07 16.65 -1.19
N PHE A 32 2.24 16.39 -0.65
CA PHE A 32 3.22 17.38 -0.19
C PHE A 32 4.62 16.77 -0.19
N ASP A 33 5.65 17.63 -0.22
CA ASP A 33 7.04 17.19 -0.23
C ASP A 33 7.38 16.33 0.99
N TYR A 34 8.16 15.28 0.76
CA TYR A 34 8.65 14.40 1.82
C TYR A 34 9.61 15.16 2.76
N PRO A 35 9.25 15.44 4.03
CA PRO A 35 10.04 16.32 4.88
C PRO A 35 11.15 15.61 5.66
N TYR A 36 11.15 14.27 5.66
CA TYR A 36 12.13 13.51 6.44
C TYR A 36 13.47 13.36 5.68
N PRO A 37 14.60 13.26 6.40
CA PRO A 37 15.92 13.18 5.77
C PRO A 37 16.18 11.84 5.07
N VAL A 38 15.40 10.80 5.36
CA VAL A 38 15.62 9.45 4.84
C VAL A 38 14.33 8.63 4.80
N ALA A 39 14.25 7.70 3.84
CA ALA A 39 13.28 6.61 3.84
C ALA A 39 14.04 5.29 3.65
N ILE A 40 13.80 4.33 4.53
CA ILE A 40 14.51 3.06 4.59
C ILE A 40 13.53 1.90 4.49
N SER A 41 13.77 0.99 3.55
CA SER A 41 13.07 -0.28 3.43
C SER A 41 13.99 -1.42 3.82
N VAL A 42 13.57 -2.24 4.79
CA VAL A 42 14.34 -3.38 5.31
C VAL A 42 13.65 -4.69 4.96
N ASN A 43 14.39 -5.65 4.42
CA ASN A 43 13.83 -6.97 4.14
C ASN A 43 13.58 -7.75 5.43
N ALA A 44 12.31 -8.01 5.72
CA ALA A 44 11.84 -8.88 6.78
C ALA A 44 11.31 -10.21 6.23
N ALA A 45 11.16 -11.22 7.09
CA ALA A 45 10.80 -12.56 6.63
C ALA A 45 9.36 -12.67 6.11
N ASN A 46 8.37 -12.13 6.82
CA ASN A 46 6.95 -12.41 6.56
C ASN A 46 6.01 -11.23 6.89
N GLN A 47 6.47 -9.98 6.82
CA GLN A 47 5.63 -8.86 7.21
C GLN A 47 5.82 -7.64 6.31
N GLY A 48 4.77 -6.82 6.19
CA GLY A 48 4.81 -5.41 5.92
C GLY A 48 4.53 -4.68 7.23
N MET A 49 5.33 -3.68 7.56
CA MET A 49 5.14 -2.88 8.76
C MET A 49 5.86 -1.55 8.65
N GLU A 50 5.12 -0.49 8.84
CA GLU A 50 5.60 0.88 8.82
C GLU A 50 6.12 1.33 10.18
N TYR A 51 7.14 2.17 10.13
CA TYR A 51 7.63 3.01 11.23
C TYR A 51 8.16 4.32 10.64
N PRO A 52 8.24 5.41 11.42
CA PRO A 52 8.79 6.66 10.88
C PRO A 52 10.16 6.47 10.27
N MET A 53 10.29 6.77 8.98
CA MET A 53 11.51 6.72 8.18
C MET A 53 12.12 5.32 7.95
N ILE A 54 11.58 4.25 8.54
CA ILE A 54 12.04 2.88 8.34
C ILE A 54 10.84 1.92 8.31
N CYS A 55 10.78 1.07 7.31
CA CYS A 55 9.73 0.06 7.19
C CYS A 55 10.33 -1.34 6.97
N PHE A 56 9.54 -2.36 7.31
CA PHE A 56 9.90 -3.75 7.15
C PHE A 56 9.02 -4.40 6.09
N ASN A 57 9.64 -5.07 5.11
CA ASN A 57 8.94 -5.56 3.94
C ASN A 57 9.33 -7.01 3.63
N TYR A 58 8.34 -7.82 3.30
CA TYR A 58 8.60 -9.19 2.86
C TYR A 58 9.08 -9.25 1.40
N GLY A 59 9.45 -10.42 0.96
CA GLY A 59 9.80 -10.73 -0.42
C GLY A 59 11.19 -11.33 -0.51
N ARG A 60 11.27 -12.68 -0.54
CA ARG A 60 12.53 -13.39 -0.75
C ARG A 60 12.37 -14.38 -1.88
N PRO A 61 13.19 -14.27 -2.91
CA PRO A 61 13.27 -15.28 -3.95
C PRO A 61 13.61 -16.66 -3.38
N ARG A 62 13.00 -17.71 -3.90
CA ARG A 62 13.40 -19.07 -3.60
C ARG A 62 14.38 -19.52 -4.68
N ASN A 63 15.58 -19.91 -4.26
CA ASN A 63 16.66 -20.31 -5.18
C ASN A 63 16.96 -19.25 -6.26
N GLY A 64 16.88 -17.96 -5.91
CA GLY A 64 17.11 -16.87 -6.86
C GLY A 64 15.98 -16.64 -7.90
N GLN A 65 14.89 -17.39 -7.82
CA GLN A 65 13.77 -17.26 -8.78
C GLN A 65 12.78 -16.21 -8.33
N VAL A 66 12.47 -15.27 -9.22
CA VAL A 66 11.49 -14.20 -9.03
C VAL A 66 10.26 -14.50 -9.88
N SER A 67 9.15 -14.89 -9.27
CA SER A 67 7.87 -14.99 -9.95
C SER A 67 7.20 -13.61 -10.09
N ALA A 68 6.31 -13.46 -11.07
CA ALA A 68 5.51 -12.23 -11.23
C ALA A 68 4.74 -11.87 -9.95
N ARG A 69 4.16 -12.86 -9.26
CA ARG A 69 3.47 -12.65 -7.98
C ARG A 69 4.40 -12.16 -6.87
N LEU A 70 5.64 -12.68 -6.81
CA LEU A 70 6.60 -12.25 -5.81
C LEU A 70 7.07 -10.83 -6.09
N LEU A 71 7.34 -10.50 -7.35
CA LEU A 71 7.69 -9.15 -7.78
C LEU A 71 6.58 -8.16 -7.41
N ASP A 72 5.35 -8.45 -7.83
CA ASP A 72 4.19 -7.62 -7.54
C ASP A 72 4.00 -7.41 -6.03
N GLY A 73 3.99 -8.48 -5.24
CA GLY A 73 3.82 -8.39 -3.79
C GLY A 73 4.94 -7.63 -3.09
N THR A 74 6.19 -7.77 -3.55
CA THR A 74 7.33 -7.05 -2.95
C THR A 74 7.29 -5.56 -3.28
N VAL A 75 7.00 -5.19 -4.53
CA VAL A 75 6.86 -3.79 -4.92
C VAL A 75 5.68 -3.17 -4.18
N SER A 76 4.52 -3.84 -4.15
CA SER A 76 3.33 -3.36 -3.46
C SER A 76 3.59 -3.07 -1.99
N VAL A 77 4.17 -4.01 -1.25
CA VAL A 77 4.43 -3.81 0.17
C VAL A 77 5.45 -2.69 0.42
N ILE A 78 6.48 -2.54 -0.41
CA ILE A 78 7.43 -1.44 -0.25
C ILE A 78 6.77 -0.09 -0.52
N VAL A 79 5.94 0.02 -1.56
CA VAL A 79 5.21 1.25 -1.87
C VAL A 79 4.27 1.61 -0.74
N HIS A 80 3.52 0.64 -0.22
CA HIS A 80 2.58 0.78 0.87
C HIS A 80 3.29 1.24 2.16
N GLU A 81 4.26 0.50 2.66
CA GLU A 81 4.91 0.80 3.94
C GLU A 81 5.74 2.10 3.92
N VAL A 82 6.29 2.47 2.76
CA VAL A 82 6.94 3.79 2.60
C VAL A 82 5.90 4.90 2.54
N GLY A 83 4.74 4.66 1.94
CA GLY A 83 3.61 5.59 1.86
C GLY A 83 3.11 6.03 3.23
N HIS A 84 3.09 5.13 4.20
CA HIS A 84 2.70 5.44 5.58
C HIS A 84 3.52 6.56 6.26
N ASN A 85 4.68 6.92 5.76
CA ASN A 85 5.37 8.13 6.23
C ASN A 85 4.55 9.40 6.00
N TYR A 86 3.69 9.43 4.95
CA TYR A 86 2.77 10.53 4.69
C TYR A 86 1.49 10.41 5.53
N PHE A 87 0.91 9.21 5.59
CA PHE A 87 -0.33 8.84 6.27
C PHE A 87 -0.14 7.50 7.00
N PRO A 88 -0.11 7.41 8.34
CA PRO A 88 -0.51 8.42 9.31
C PRO A 88 0.66 9.17 9.97
N MET A 89 1.94 9.01 9.51
CA MET A 89 3.08 9.55 10.27
C MET A 89 3.12 11.09 10.27
N ILE A 90 2.91 11.73 9.11
CA ILE A 90 2.89 13.20 9.00
C ILE A 90 1.47 13.72 9.19
N VAL A 91 0.52 13.23 8.40
CA VAL A 91 -0.90 13.53 8.59
C VAL A 91 -1.49 12.47 9.49
N ASN A 92 -1.48 12.74 10.77
CA ASN A 92 -1.84 11.76 11.80
C ASN A 92 -3.33 11.43 11.84
N SER A 93 -3.64 10.19 12.15
CA SER A 93 -4.98 9.69 12.44
C SER A 93 -4.95 8.76 13.65
N ASP A 94 -6.09 8.58 14.33
CA ASP A 94 -6.24 7.53 15.32
C ASP A 94 -6.41 6.17 14.62
N GLU A 95 -5.30 5.64 14.12
CA GLU A 95 -5.22 4.44 13.30
C GLU A 95 -5.78 3.22 14.01
N ARG A 96 -5.60 3.13 15.32
CA ARG A 96 -6.12 2.01 16.11
C ARG A 96 -7.64 1.94 16.08
N GLN A 97 -8.33 3.06 16.16
CA GLN A 97 -9.77 3.10 16.13
C GLN A 97 -10.34 3.20 14.72
N TRP A 98 -9.65 3.93 13.84
CA TRP A 98 -10.15 4.30 12.51
C TRP A 98 -9.15 3.92 11.42
N THR A 99 -8.77 2.66 11.38
CA THR A 99 -7.74 2.10 10.48
C THR A 99 -7.97 2.43 9.00
N TRP A 100 -9.20 2.70 8.57
CA TRP A 100 -9.48 3.09 7.19
C TRP A 100 -8.82 4.41 6.75
N MET A 101 -8.54 5.32 7.68
CA MET A 101 -7.84 6.59 7.39
C MET A 101 -6.35 6.38 7.17
N ASP A 102 -5.80 5.40 7.82
CA ASP A 102 -4.45 4.92 7.70
C ASP A 102 -4.31 4.08 6.41
N GLU A 103 -4.83 2.89 6.43
CA GLU A 103 -4.63 1.86 5.41
C GLU A 103 -5.36 2.14 4.08
N GLY A 104 -6.52 2.75 4.17
CA GLY A 104 -7.37 2.93 2.99
C GLY A 104 -6.89 4.05 2.08
N LEU A 105 -6.41 5.14 2.64
CA LEU A 105 -5.82 6.24 1.89
C LEU A 105 -4.48 5.81 1.30
N ASP A 106 -3.68 5.11 2.09
CA ASP A 106 -2.40 4.61 1.62
C ASP A 106 -2.58 3.55 0.50
N THR A 107 -3.50 2.61 0.64
CA THR A 107 -3.84 1.66 -0.45
C THR A 107 -4.27 2.37 -1.74
N PHE A 108 -4.98 3.48 -1.64
CA PHE A 108 -5.34 4.27 -2.82
C PHE A 108 -4.10 4.87 -3.50
N LEU A 109 -3.20 5.47 -2.74
CA LEU A 109 -1.96 6.07 -3.28
C LEU A 109 -0.95 5.02 -3.74
N GLU A 110 -0.86 3.86 -3.08
CA GLU A 110 -0.12 2.70 -3.57
C GLU A 110 -0.56 2.33 -4.99
N ARG A 111 -1.88 2.20 -5.21
CA ARG A 111 -2.42 1.87 -6.53
C ARG A 111 -2.11 2.94 -7.57
N GLU A 112 -2.17 4.21 -7.21
CA GLU A 112 -1.80 5.31 -8.10
C GLU A 112 -0.31 5.26 -8.45
N THR A 113 0.55 4.98 -7.49
CA THR A 113 1.99 4.78 -7.71
C THR A 113 2.25 3.60 -8.64
N LYS A 114 1.58 2.47 -8.42
CA LYS A 114 1.71 1.30 -9.32
C LYS A 114 1.19 1.60 -10.72
N ARG A 115 0.06 2.27 -10.85
CA ARG A 115 -0.51 2.66 -12.15
C ARG A 115 0.47 3.49 -12.97
N GLU A 116 1.18 4.39 -12.31
CA GLU A 116 2.08 5.34 -12.97
C GLU A 116 3.46 4.74 -13.24
N ARG A 117 4.04 4.07 -12.26
CA ARG A 117 5.44 3.63 -12.28
C ARG A 117 5.63 2.14 -12.60
N TYR A 118 4.56 1.34 -12.48
CA TYR A 118 4.59 -0.12 -12.64
C TYR A 118 3.36 -0.64 -13.40
N PRO A 119 3.13 -0.20 -14.65
CA PRO A 119 1.89 -0.49 -15.39
C PRO A 119 1.63 -1.99 -15.65
N ASP A 120 2.68 -2.82 -15.55
CA ASP A 120 2.57 -4.27 -15.76
C ASP A 120 2.20 -5.05 -14.48
N LEU A 121 2.15 -4.38 -13.32
CA LEU A 121 1.80 -5.02 -12.05
C LEU A 121 0.29 -4.98 -11.80
N ASP A 122 -0.20 -5.92 -10.98
CA ASP A 122 -1.62 -6.00 -10.63
C ASP A 122 -2.03 -4.84 -9.71
N ILE A 123 -3.05 -4.09 -10.13
CA ILE A 123 -3.67 -3.00 -9.38
C ILE A 123 -5.12 -3.31 -8.98
N ASN A 124 -5.52 -4.59 -9.01
CA ASN A 124 -6.90 -4.96 -8.73
C ASN A 124 -7.27 -4.83 -7.24
N TRP A 125 -6.34 -5.08 -6.33
CA TRP A 125 -6.57 -4.84 -4.90
C TRP A 125 -6.90 -3.37 -4.64
N GLY A 126 -7.96 -3.12 -3.86
CA GLY A 126 -8.43 -1.74 -3.61
C GLY A 126 -9.11 -1.06 -4.80
N SER A 127 -9.32 -1.75 -5.92
CA SER A 127 -10.07 -1.23 -7.06
C SER A 127 -11.58 -1.38 -6.87
N PRO A 128 -12.40 -0.59 -7.62
CA PRO A 128 -13.85 -0.82 -7.68
C PRO A 128 -14.21 -2.25 -8.13
N LYS A 129 -13.44 -2.85 -9.02
CA LYS A 129 -13.62 -4.24 -9.44
C LYS A 129 -13.21 -5.22 -8.35
N GLY A 130 -12.10 -4.97 -7.67
CA GLY A 130 -11.55 -5.82 -6.62
C GLY A 130 -12.43 -5.88 -5.36
N ILE A 131 -13.23 -4.84 -5.08
CA ILE A 131 -14.12 -4.82 -3.91
C ILE A 131 -15.45 -5.58 -4.13
N VAL A 132 -15.79 -5.92 -5.37
CA VAL A 132 -17.08 -6.57 -5.70
C VAL A 132 -17.34 -7.86 -4.89
N PRO A 133 -16.37 -8.77 -4.69
CA PRO A 133 -16.61 -9.97 -3.87
C PRO A 133 -17.02 -9.65 -2.43
N TYR A 134 -16.43 -8.62 -1.84
CA TYR A 134 -16.83 -8.14 -0.51
C TYR A 134 -18.23 -7.55 -0.52
N MET A 135 -18.57 -6.71 -1.50
CA MET A 135 -19.87 -6.07 -1.60
C MET A 135 -21.01 -7.05 -1.92
N LYS A 136 -20.69 -8.21 -2.50
CA LYS A 136 -21.64 -9.33 -2.73
C LYS A 136 -21.73 -10.31 -1.56
N ALA A 137 -20.91 -10.13 -0.52
CA ALA A 137 -20.93 -11.02 0.64
C ALA A 137 -22.18 -10.86 1.49
N GLU A 138 -22.35 -11.72 2.47
CA GLU A 138 -23.45 -11.65 3.42
C GLU A 138 -23.51 -10.27 4.09
N LYS A 139 -24.69 -9.63 4.03
CA LYS A 139 -24.91 -8.27 4.54
C LYS A 139 -24.46 -8.08 5.99
N SER A 140 -24.63 -9.08 6.82
CA SER A 140 -24.19 -9.08 8.23
C SER A 140 -22.69 -8.90 8.41
N THR A 141 -21.87 -9.16 7.36
CA THR A 141 -20.42 -9.03 7.39
C THR A 141 -19.90 -7.75 6.76
N ILE A 142 -20.76 -7.02 6.06
CA ILE A 142 -20.43 -5.72 5.44
C ILE A 142 -20.61 -4.62 6.48
N ARG A 143 -19.62 -3.74 6.59
CA ARG A 143 -19.66 -2.59 7.50
C ARG A 143 -19.41 -1.30 6.73
N PRO A 144 -19.96 -0.15 7.17
CA PRO A 144 -19.52 1.16 6.69
C PRO A 144 -18.01 1.34 6.83
N ILE A 145 -17.41 2.20 5.99
CA ILE A 145 -15.97 2.50 6.08
C ILE A 145 -15.63 3.04 7.46
N MET A 146 -16.38 4.04 7.93
CA MET A 146 -16.19 4.67 9.25
C MET A 146 -16.78 3.80 10.38
N THR A 147 -16.36 2.54 10.45
CA THR A 147 -16.66 1.63 11.56
C THR A 147 -15.41 1.48 12.39
N ASN A 148 -15.55 1.54 13.73
CA ASN A 148 -14.44 1.33 14.65
C ASN A 148 -13.79 -0.04 14.38
N SER A 149 -12.46 -0.07 14.35
CA SER A 149 -11.66 -1.23 13.93
C SER A 149 -11.95 -2.50 14.73
N GLU A 150 -12.32 -2.38 16.01
CA GLU A 150 -12.67 -3.51 16.85
C GLU A 150 -14.03 -4.15 16.49
N GLN A 151 -14.87 -3.45 15.76
CA GLN A 151 -16.20 -3.88 15.33
C GLN A 151 -16.23 -4.37 13.87
N VAL A 152 -15.12 -4.22 13.15
CA VAL A 152 -15.04 -4.58 11.76
C VAL A 152 -14.87 -6.09 11.58
N ARG A 153 -15.71 -6.66 10.72
CA ARG A 153 -15.51 -8.00 10.16
C ARG A 153 -14.85 -7.86 8.78
N ARG A 154 -14.02 -8.83 8.40
CA ARG A 154 -13.25 -8.78 7.14
C ARG A 154 -12.37 -7.52 7.06
N PHE A 155 -11.54 -7.37 8.05
CA PHE A 155 -10.69 -6.21 8.30
C PHE A 155 -9.98 -5.70 7.03
N GLY A 156 -9.25 -6.55 6.30
CA GLY A 156 -8.53 -6.13 5.10
C GLY A 156 -9.41 -5.47 4.03
N TYR A 157 -10.64 -5.94 3.86
CA TYR A 157 -11.57 -5.27 2.91
C TYR A 157 -12.07 -3.93 3.43
N ASN A 158 -12.40 -3.83 4.71
CA ASN A 158 -12.98 -2.61 5.26
C ASN A 158 -11.94 -1.51 5.47
N ALA A 159 -10.77 -1.86 5.99
CA ALA A 159 -9.70 -0.90 6.26
C ALA A 159 -8.96 -0.47 4.97
N TYR A 160 -8.63 -1.40 4.09
CA TYR A 160 -7.82 -1.19 2.88
C TYR A 160 -8.66 -1.04 1.62
N GLY A 161 -9.30 -2.13 1.20
CA GLY A 161 -9.86 -2.25 -0.15
C GLY A 161 -11.07 -1.36 -0.40
N LYS A 162 -11.98 -1.25 0.56
CA LYS A 162 -13.24 -0.50 0.40
C LYS A 162 -13.01 1.01 0.35
N PRO A 163 -12.24 1.65 1.26
CA PRO A 163 -11.94 3.07 1.14
C PRO A 163 -11.14 3.41 -0.11
N SER A 164 -10.15 2.59 -0.48
CA SER A 164 -9.40 2.78 -1.73
C SER A 164 -10.31 2.72 -2.96
N ALA A 165 -11.23 1.75 -3.02
CA ALA A 165 -12.21 1.65 -4.10
C ALA A 165 -13.15 2.86 -4.14
N ALA A 166 -13.58 3.37 -3.00
CA ALA A 166 -14.42 4.57 -2.92
C ALA A 166 -13.68 5.82 -3.41
N LEU A 167 -12.42 6.01 -3.02
CA LEU A 167 -11.58 7.12 -3.49
C LEU A 167 -11.33 7.02 -5.01
N THR A 168 -11.10 5.81 -5.52
CA THR A 168 -10.96 5.56 -6.96
C THR A 168 -12.22 5.97 -7.73
N LEU A 169 -13.42 5.58 -7.24
CA LEU A 169 -14.69 5.96 -7.85
C LEU A 169 -14.90 7.47 -7.79
N LEU A 170 -14.61 8.10 -6.66
CA LEU A 170 -14.70 9.56 -6.50
C LEU A 170 -13.85 10.27 -7.56
N ARG A 171 -12.59 9.87 -7.67
CA ARG A 171 -11.65 10.44 -8.64
C ARG A 171 -12.10 10.20 -10.09
N GLU A 172 -12.41 8.96 -10.45
CA GLU A 172 -12.62 8.59 -11.86
C GLU A 172 -14.00 9.00 -12.39
N THR A 173 -15.03 9.07 -11.52
CA THR A 173 -16.41 9.27 -11.96
C THR A 173 -17.01 10.61 -11.56
N ILE A 174 -16.51 11.26 -10.51
CA ILE A 174 -17.10 12.48 -9.97
C ILE A 174 -16.18 13.69 -10.19
N MET A 175 -14.92 13.58 -9.80
CA MET A 175 -13.96 14.71 -9.88
C MET A 175 -13.26 14.80 -11.24
N GLY A 176 -13.11 13.70 -11.94
CA GLY A 176 -12.23 13.57 -13.08
C GLY A 176 -10.84 13.06 -12.69
N PRO A 177 -10.06 12.57 -13.67
CA PRO A 177 -8.76 11.93 -13.42
C PRO A 177 -7.61 12.91 -13.13
N GLU A 178 -7.86 14.21 -13.16
CA GLU A 178 -6.85 15.27 -12.91
C GLU A 178 -6.71 15.60 -11.42
#